data_00d804cd7c27e26257bd49d826256c78
#
_entry.id   00d804cd7c27e26257bd49d826256c78
#
_cell.length_a   1.000
_cell.length_b   1.000
_cell.length_c   1.000
_cell.angle_alpha   90.00
_cell.angle_beta   90.00
_cell.angle_gamma   90.00
#
_symmetry.space_group_name_H-M   'P 1'
#
loop_
_entity.id
_entity.type
_entity.pdbx_description
1 polymer ?
#
loop_
_entity_poly.entity_id
_entity_poly.type
_entity_poly.pdbx_seq_one_letter_code
_entity_poly.pdbx_strand_id
1 'polypeptide(L)'
;MSECNTNRDDVDIDFIKIVTGGKITYSSNPLDEIKVVSAGIIFSDVTLFRKSLCWNLTFLAKATGVSMKTIERHKKNNKPFNLSTSQNILELAKLSLVGVAYFGDVNRWNHWLTTPHIQFHNNKPTSVIYTIRGRELIKRIICGLEQGFIA
;
A
#
# COMPACT_ATOMS: atom_id res chain seq x y z
N MET A 1 6.88 -6.51 -10.45
CA MET A 1 7.67 -5.85 -9.40
C MET A 1 9.10 -6.36 -9.49
N SER A 2 10.05 -5.47 -9.61
CA SER A 2 11.47 -5.80 -9.63
C SER A 2 12.02 -5.85 -8.20
N GLU A 3 13.11 -6.58 -8.00
CA GLU A 3 13.81 -6.54 -6.73
C GLU A 3 14.32 -5.12 -6.46
N CYS A 4 14.14 -4.68 -5.24
CA CYS A 4 14.57 -3.38 -4.78
C CYS A 4 15.83 -3.54 -3.94
N ASN A 5 16.81 -2.70 -4.18
CA ASN A 5 18.01 -2.68 -3.36
C ASN A 5 17.70 -1.93 -2.06
N THR A 6 17.05 -2.64 -1.14
CA THR A 6 16.62 -2.07 0.12
C THR A 6 17.65 -2.33 1.21
N ASN A 7 17.93 -1.31 1.99
CA ASN A 7 18.77 -1.40 3.17
C ASN A 7 18.02 -2.10 4.33
N ARG A 8 18.79 -2.56 5.31
CA ARG A 8 18.37 -3.44 6.41
C ARG A 8 17.22 -2.95 7.31
N ASP A 9 16.76 -1.72 7.15
CA ASP A 9 15.85 -1.09 8.11
C ASP A 9 14.46 -0.76 7.53
N ASP A 10 14.00 -1.55 6.55
CA ASP A 10 12.68 -1.36 5.91
C ASP A 10 11.53 -1.42 6.92
N VAL A 11 11.71 -2.16 8.03
CA VAL A 11 10.70 -2.31 9.10
C VAL A 11 10.37 -0.97 9.77
N ASP A 12 11.30 -0.02 9.72
CA ASP A 12 11.14 1.31 10.33
C ASP A 12 10.57 2.35 9.37
N ILE A 13 10.30 1.97 8.12
CA ILE A 13 9.72 2.89 7.13
C ILE A 13 8.26 3.15 7.48
N ASP A 14 7.92 4.41 7.68
CA ASP A 14 6.53 4.83 7.89
C ASP A 14 5.90 5.21 6.54
N PHE A 15 5.27 4.25 5.90
CA PHE A 15 4.61 4.46 4.60
C PHE A 15 3.46 5.46 4.69
N ILE A 16 2.80 5.56 5.85
CA ILE A 16 1.73 6.51 6.09
C ILE A 16 2.29 7.94 6.07
N LYS A 17 3.43 8.15 6.70
CA LYS A 17 4.11 9.44 6.69
C LYS A 17 4.54 9.83 5.27
N ILE A 18 5.10 8.88 4.53
CA ILE A 18 5.56 9.14 3.15
C ILE A 18 4.40 9.52 2.24
N VAL A 19 3.34 8.73 2.23
CA VAL A 19 2.22 8.92 1.29
C VAL A 19 1.40 10.18 1.57
N THR A 20 1.51 10.73 2.78
CA THR A 20 0.79 11.93 3.20
C THR A 20 1.67 13.17 3.25
N GLY A 21 2.91 13.08 2.74
CA GLY A 21 3.84 14.21 2.76
C GLY A 21 4.21 14.68 4.16
N GLY A 22 4.20 13.78 5.12
CA GLY A 22 4.53 14.07 6.52
C GLY A 22 3.39 14.63 7.35
N LYS A 23 2.18 14.73 6.79
CA LYS A 23 1.02 15.30 7.50
C LYS A 23 0.53 14.42 8.65
N ILE A 24 0.60 13.11 8.50
CA ILE A 24 0.28 12.14 9.54
C ILE A 24 1.32 11.03 9.57
N THR A 25 1.31 10.25 10.64
CA THR A 25 2.18 9.09 10.84
C THR A 25 1.36 7.87 11.21
N TYR A 26 2.01 6.72 11.36
CA TYR A 26 1.33 5.49 11.80
C TYR A 26 0.66 5.63 13.18
N SER A 27 1.08 6.59 14.00
CA SER A 27 0.53 6.82 15.33
C SER A 27 -0.53 7.93 15.39
N SER A 28 -0.87 8.54 14.25
CA SER A 28 -1.89 9.58 14.18
C SER A 28 -3.28 9.03 14.43
N ASN A 29 -4.18 9.87 14.97
CA ASN A 29 -5.52 9.41 15.26
C ASN A 29 -6.42 9.41 14.00
N PRO A 30 -7.56 8.68 14.04
CA PRO A 30 -8.44 8.57 12.88
C PRO A 30 -9.01 9.91 12.38
N LEU A 31 -9.19 10.89 13.24
CA LEU A 31 -9.71 12.21 12.83
C LEU A 31 -8.70 12.94 11.95
N ASP A 32 -7.41 12.81 12.25
CA ASP A 32 -6.35 13.38 11.42
C ASP A 32 -6.26 12.67 10.07
N GLU A 33 -6.44 11.34 10.04
CA GLU A 33 -6.51 10.58 8.80
C GLU A 33 -7.67 11.04 7.91
N ILE A 34 -8.85 11.26 8.49
CA ILE A 34 -10.03 11.74 7.76
C ILE A 34 -9.74 13.10 7.12
N LYS A 35 -9.08 14.02 7.84
CA LYS A 35 -8.70 15.33 7.30
C LYS A 35 -7.79 15.18 6.08
N VAL A 36 -6.78 14.29 6.16
CA VAL A 36 -5.82 14.09 5.08
C VAL A 36 -6.50 13.52 3.83
N VAL A 37 -7.32 12.49 3.97
CA VAL A 37 -7.99 11.89 2.81
C VAL A 37 -9.07 12.80 2.24
N SER A 38 -9.71 13.63 3.07
CA SER A 38 -10.70 14.62 2.62
C SER A 38 -10.05 15.73 1.81
N ALA A 39 -8.86 16.17 2.22
CA ALA A 39 -8.06 17.13 1.44
C ALA A 39 -7.51 16.52 0.15
N GLY A 40 -7.31 15.21 0.14
CA GLY A 40 -6.79 14.46 -0.99
C GLY A 40 -5.27 14.30 -0.97
N ILE A 41 -4.83 13.12 -1.36
CA ILE A 41 -3.40 12.79 -1.50
C ILE A 41 -2.95 13.21 -2.89
N ILE A 42 -1.73 13.71 -3.02
CA ILE A 42 -1.18 14.21 -4.29
C ILE A 42 -0.20 13.22 -4.92
N PHE A 43 -0.07 13.28 -6.23
CA PHE A 43 0.76 12.34 -7.00
C PHE A 43 2.23 12.34 -6.55
N SER A 44 2.80 13.49 -6.22
CA SER A 44 4.20 13.57 -5.78
C SER A 44 4.47 12.74 -4.53
N ASP A 45 3.53 12.73 -3.58
CA ASP A 45 3.64 11.91 -2.37
C ASP A 45 3.37 10.42 -2.65
N VAL A 46 2.41 10.14 -3.51
CA VAL A 46 2.09 8.76 -3.93
C VAL A 46 3.28 8.13 -4.64
N THR A 47 3.99 8.90 -5.48
CA THR A 47 5.15 8.35 -6.21
C THR A 47 6.34 8.08 -5.28
N LEU A 48 6.53 8.88 -4.22
CA LEU A 48 7.51 8.56 -3.19
C LEU A 48 7.14 7.28 -2.44
N PHE A 49 5.87 7.12 -2.11
CA PHE A 49 5.35 5.92 -1.46
C PHE A 49 5.58 4.67 -2.33
N ARG A 50 5.15 4.69 -3.61
CA ARG A 50 5.33 3.52 -4.48
C ARG A 50 6.80 3.16 -4.68
N LYS A 51 7.67 4.17 -4.79
CA LYS A 51 9.11 3.94 -4.93
C LYS A 51 9.71 3.29 -3.68
N SER A 52 9.24 3.68 -2.50
CA SER A 52 9.69 3.05 -1.25
C SER A 52 9.31 1.57 -1.17
N LEU A 53 8.26 1.14 -1.89
CA LEU A 53 7.84 -0.25 -2.02
C LEU A 53 8.32 -0.92 -3.30
N CYS A 54 9.06 -0.22 -4.14
CA CYS A 54 9.52 -0.73 -5.45
C CYS A 54 8.36 -1.15 -6.36
N TRP A 55 7.22 -0.52 -6.23
CA TRP A 55 6.05 -0.71 -7.08
C TRP A 55 6.13 0.20 -8.30
N ASN A 56 5.81 -0.33 -9.47
CA ASN A 56 5.68 0.50 -10.67
C ASN A 56 4.30 1.16 -10.72
N LEU A 57 4.14 2.15 -11.62
CA LEU A 57 2.88 2.87 -11.75
C LEU A 57 1.73 1.99 -12.20
N THR A 58 2.00 0.98 -13.02
CA THR A 58 0.98 0.03 -13.49
C THR A 58 0.40 -0.75 -12.32
N PHE A 59 1.25 -1.25 -11.44
CA PHE A 59 0.80 -1.95 -10.24
C PHE A 59 0.05 -1.01 -9.28
N LEU A 60 0.57 0.19 -9.08
CA LEU A 60 -0.09 1.19 -8.24
C LEU A 60 -1.52 1.49 -8.74
N ALA A 61 -1.67 1.73 -10.04
CA ALA A 61 -2.97 1.97 -10.65
C ALA A 61 -3.93 0.79 -10.41
N LYS A 62 -3.46 -0.43 -10.64
CA LYS A 62 -4.25 -1.64 -10.40
C LYS A 62 -4.64 -1.77 -8.92
N ALA A 63 -3.68 -1.58 -8.01
CA ALA A 63 -3.91 -1.73 -6.58
C ALA A 63 -4.87 -0.69 -6.00
N THR A 64 -4.91 0.50 -6.58
CA THR A 64 -5.83 1.57 -6.17
C THR A 64 -7.17 1.56 -6.91
N GLY A 65 -7.31 0.74 -7.96
CA GLY A 65 -8.48 0.71 -8.81
C GLY A 65 -8.63 1.94 -9.71
N VAL A 66 -7.54 2.64 -9.99
CA VAL A 66 -7.50 3.87 -10.79
C VAL A 66 -6.88 3.57 -12.14
N SER A 67 -7.43 4.15 -13.22
CA SER A 67 -6.88 3.98 -14.56
C SER A 67 -5.53 4.68 -14.71
N MET A 68 -4.69 4.18 -15.61
CA MET A 68 -3.42 4.83 -15.94
C MET A 68 -3.63 6.25 -16.47
N LYS A 69 -4.73 6.48 -17.20
CA LYS A 69 -5.10 7.81 -17.70
C LYS A 69 -5.32 8.80 -16.55
N THR A 70 -6.00 8.36 -15.49
CA THR A 70 -6.20 9.17 -14.28
C THR A 70 -4.87 9.45 -13.57
N ILE A 71 -4.02 8.45 -13.44
CA ILE A 71 -2.68 8.60 -12.86
C ILE A 71 -1.87 9.65 -13.64
N GLU A 72 -1.84 9.54 -14.97
CA GLU A 72 -1.10 10.49 -15.83
C GLU A 72 -1.64 11.91 -15.70
N ARG A 73 -2.95 12.09 -15.59
CA ARG A 73 -3.57 13.39 -15.39
C ARG A 73 -3.13 14.03 -14.08
N HIS A 74 -3.15 13.28 -12.98
CA HIS A 74 -2.71 13.77 -11.66
C HIS A 74 -1.20 14.00 -11.60
N LYS A 75 -0.42 13.20 -12.32
CA LYS A 75 1.02 13.44 -12.49
C LYS A 75 1.28 14.79 -13.18
N LYS A 76 0.52 15.11 -14.22
CA LYS A 76 0.72 16.33 -15.01
C LYS A 76 0.38 17.59 -14.22
N ASN A 77 -0.74 17.61 -13.49
CA ASN A 77 -1.22 18.81 -12.83
C ASN A 77 -1.10 18.79 -11.30
N ASN A 78 -0.68 17.65 -10.72
CA ASN A 78 -0.50 17.44 -9.29
C ASN A 78 -1.72 17.83 -8.45
N LYS A 79 -2.93 17.71 -9.02
CA LYS A 79 -4.16 17.92 -8.27
C LYS A 79 -4.39 16.77 -7.31
N PRO A 80 -4.96 17.03 -6.12
CA PRO A 80 -5.28 15.96 -5.18
C PRO A 80 -6.22 14.92 -5.79
N PHE A 81 -5.98 13.65 -5.46
CA PHE A 81 -6.92 12.59 -5.77
C PHE A 81 -8.22 12.78 -4.97
N ASN A 82 -9.32 12.25 -5.48
CA ASN A 82 -10.59 12.32 -4.77
C ASN A 82 -10.56 11.50 -3.47
N LEU A 83 -11.60 11.65 -2.64
CA LEU A 83 -11.71 10.98 -1.34
C LEU A 83 -11.55 9.46 -1.46
N SER A 84 -12.28 8.84 -2.37
CA SER A 84 -12.27 7.39 -2.55
C SER A 84 -10.87 6.87 -2.90
N THR A 85 -10.22 7.49 -3.87
CA THR A 85 -8.85 7.12 -4.28
C THR A 85 -7.85 7.37 -3.16
N SER A 86 -7.95 8.51 -2.49
CA SER A 86 -7.06 8.84 -1.36
C SER A 86 -7.20 7.86 -0.21
N GLN A 87 -8.43 7.41 0.10
CA GLN A 87 -8.66 6.36 1.09
C GLN A 87 -8.00 5.05 0.69
N ASN A 88 -8.15 4.62 -0.57
CA ASN A 88 -7.52 3.40 -1.06
C ASN A 88 -5.99 3.48 -0.96
N ILE A 89 -5.42 4.63 -1.32
CA ILE A 89 -3.97 4.84 -1.22
C ILE A 89 -3.50 4.76 0.23
N LEU A 90 -4.19 5.40 1.15
CA LEU A 90 -3.85 5.36 2.58
C LEU A 90 -3.95 3.93 3.14
N GLU A 91 -4.99 3.19 2.76
CA GLU A 91 -5.16 1.80 3.19
C GLU A 91 -4.05 0.88 2.64
N LEU A 92 -3.57 1.13 1.43
CA LEU A 92 -2.41 0.41 0.89
C LEU A 92 -1.14 0.72 1.68
N ALA A 93 -0.96 1.96 2.12
CA ALA A 93 0.18 2.34 2.97
C ALA A 93 0.11 1.63 4.32
N LYS A 94 -1.06 1.59 4.95
CA LYS A 94 -1.27 0.86 6.21
C LYS A 94 -1.02 -0.63 6.06
N LEU A 95 -1.54 -1.24 5.00
CA LEU A 95 -1.35 -2.66 4.73
C LEU A 95 0.13 -2.99 4.51
N SER A 96 0.85 -2.14 3.77
CA SER A 96 2.27 -2.32 3.52
C SER A 96 3.11 -2.18 4.79
N LEU A 97 2.69 -1.30 5.71
CA LEU A 97 3.32 -1.19 7.02
C LEU A 97 3.25 -2.53 7.77
N VAL A 98 2.07 -3.14 7.81
CA VAL A 98 1.85 -4.45 8.44
C VAL A 98 2.65 -5.55 7.73
N GLY A 99 2.60 -5.57 6.41
CA GLY A 99 3.29 -6.59 5.61
C GLY A 99 4.80 -6.54 5.75
N VAL A 100 5.39 -5.37 5.61
CA VAL A 100 6.84 -5.20 5.75
C VAL A 100 7.31 -5.50 7.18
N ALA A 101 6.54 -5.11 8.19
CA ALA A 101 6.85 -5.43 9.58
C ALA A 101 6.88 -6.95 9.81
N TYR A 102 5.92 -7.69 9.25
CA TYR A 102 5.86 -9.15 9.40
C TYR A 102 6.95 -9.87 8.61
N PHE A 103 7.11 -9.54 7.32
CA PHE A 103 8.06 -10.23 6.45
C PHE A 103 9.49 -9.76 6.61
N GLY A 104 9.72 -8.59 7.21
CA GLY A 104 11.04 -8.07 7.57
C GLY A 104 11.63 -7.08 6.57
N ASP A 105 11.25 -7.15 5.29
CA ASP A 105 11.71 -6.21 4.28
C ASP A 105 10.70 -6.09 3.12
N VAL A 106 10.91 -5.08 2.28
CA VAL A 106 10.05 -4.80 1.13
C VAL A 106 10.07 -5.93 0.10
N ASN A 107 11.23 -6.53 -0.16
CA ASN A 107 11.34 -7.60 -1.14
C ASN A 107 10.55 -8.84 -0.75
N ARG A 108 10.57 -9.22 0.53
CA ARG A 108 9.78 -10.36 1.04
C ARG A 108 8.29 -10.07 1.01
N TRP A 109 7.89 -8.85 1.37
CA TRP A 109 6.50 -8.41 1.24
C TRP A 109 6.02 -8.53 -0.22
N ASN A 110 6.78 -7.99 -1.16
CA ASN A 110 6.46 -8.07 -2.58
C ASN A 110 6.46 -9.50 -3.10
N HIS A 111 7.38 -10.34 -2.65
CA HIS A 111 7.44 -11.75 -3.03
C HIS A 111 6.16 -12.47 -2.59
N TRP A 112 5.73 -12.28 -1.34
CA TRP A 112 4.50 -12.88 -0.83
C TRP A 112 3.28 -12.40 -1.62
N LEU A 113 3.19 -11.10 -1.90
CA LEU A 113 2.09 -10.52 -2.67
C LEU A 113 1.97 -11.09 -4.09
N THR A 114 3.09 -11.49 -4.68
CA THR A 114 3.15 -12.00 -6.06
C THR A 114 3.26 -13.52 -6.15
N THR A 115 3.14 -14.22 -5.04
CA THR A 115 3.14 -15.68 -4.98
C THR A 115 1.72 -16.20 -4.80
N PRO A 116 1.28 -17.20 -5.59
CA PRO A 116 -0.04 -17.84 -5.37
C PRO A 116 -0.09 -18.55 -4.01
N HIS A 117 -1.22 -18.41 -3.32
CA HIS A 117 -1.45 -19.07 -2.03
C HIS A 117 -2.83 -19.72 -2.00
N ILE A 118 -2.93 -20.83 -1.28
CA ILE A 118 -4.19 -21.59 -1.15
C ILE A 118 -5.32 -20.74 -0.57
N GLN A 119 -5.00 -19.82 0.35
CA GLN A 119 -5.98 -18.91 0.97
C GLN A 119 -6.64 -17.97 -0.04
N PHE A 120 -6.05 -17.81 -1.20
CA PHE A 120 -6.56 -17.01 -2.31
C PHE A 120 -6.96 -17.90 -3.49
N HIS A 121 -7.35 -19.16 -3.22
CA HIS A 121 -7.69 -20.16 -4.23
C HIS A 121 -6.60 -20.34 -5.28
N ASN A 122 -5.34 -20.38 -4.82
CA ASN A 122 -4.14 -20.48 -5.66
C ASN A 122 -3.92 -19.28 -6.59
N ASN A 123 -4.51 -18.15 -6.27
CA ASN A 123 -4.22 -16.88 -6.92
C ASN A 123 -3.24 -16.06 -6.06
N LYS A 124 -2.67 -15.03 -6.67
CA LYS A 124 -1.78 -14.10 -5.96
C LYS A 124 -2.60 -13.12 -5.12
N PRO A 125 -2.13 -12.71 -3.94
CA PRO A 125 -2.76 -11.62 -3.19
C PRO A 125 -2.98 -10.35 -4.00
N THR A 126 -2.11 -10.04 -4.96
CA THR A 126 -2.26 -8.90 -5.87
C THR A 126 -3.54 -8.95 -6.70
N SER A 127 -4.15 -10.11 -6.88
CA SER A 127 -5.41 -10.24 -7.62
C SER A 127 -6.61 -9.64 -6.90
N VAL A 128 -6.52 -9.41 -5.58
CA VAL A 128 -7.63 -8.90 -4.75
C VAL A 128 -7.29 -7.63 -3.97
N ILE A 129 -6.04 -7.19 -3.99
CA ILE A 129 -5.56 -6.05 -3.19
C ILE A 129 -6.27 -4.73 -3.49
N TYR A 130 -6.86 -4.60 -4.69
CA TYR A 130 -7.59 -3.41 -5.10
C TYR A 130 -8.97 -3.27 -4.47
N THR A 131 -9.45 -4.28 -3.75
CA THR A 131 -10.76 -4.28 -3.10
C THR A 131 -10.64 -4.13 -1.58
N ILE A 132 -11.66 -3.57 -0.94
CA ILE A 132 -11.71 -3.49 0.53
C ILE A 132 -11.64 -4.88 1.14
N ARG A 133 -12.45 -5.82 0.65
CA ARG A 133 -12.49 -7.20 1.16
C ARG A 133 -11.17 -7.93 0.93
N GLY A 134 -10.53 -7.70 -0.21
CA GLY A 134 -9.23 -8.29 -0.50
C GLY A 134 -8.15 -7.81 0.47
N ARG A 135 -8.11 -6.51 0.76
CA ARG A 135 -7.17 -5.95 1.74
C ARG A 135 -7.44 -6.45 3.15
N GLU A 136 -8.71 -6.57 3.55
CA GLU A 136 -9.09 -7.17 4.84
C GLU A 136 -8.62 -8.63 4.94
N LEU A 137 -8.78 -9.40 3.87
CA LEU A 137 -8.34 -10.80 3.82
C LEU A 137 -6.82 -10.89 3.95
N ILE A 138 -6.07 -10.09 3.21
CA ILE A 138 -4.61 -10.03 3.29
C ILE A 138 -4.17 -9.73 4.73
N LYS A 139 -4.73 -8.71 5.33
CA LYS A 139 -4.41 -8.32 6.71
C LYS A 139 -4.71 -9.44 7.71
N ARG A 140 -5.86 -10.08 7.57
CA ARG A 140 -6.26 -11.21 8.43
C ARG A 140 -5.29 -12.36 8.33
N ILE A 141 -4.85 -12.71 7.12
CA ILE A 141 -3.89 -13.78 6.90
C ILE A 141 -2.55 -13.45 7.55
N ILE A 142 -2.03 -12.23 7.36
CA ILE A 142 -0.77 -11.80 7.97
C ILE A 142 -0.87 -11.85 9.50
N CYS A 143 -1.95 -11.33 10.08
CA CYS A 143 -2.16 -11.38 11.52
C CYS A 143 -2.26 -12.83 12.04
N GLY A 144 -2.86 -13.72 11.27
CA GLY A 144 -2.91 -15.16 11.59
C GLY A 144 -1.52 -15.78 11.60
N LEU A 145 -0.68 -15.44 10.61
CA LEU A 145 0.70 -15.91 10.55
C LEU A 145 1.52 -15.41 11.75
N GLU A 146 1.36 -14.15 12.14
CA GLU A 146 2.01 -13.59 13.34
C GLU A 146 1.66 -14.33 14.62
N GLN A 147 0.43 -14.83 14.71
CA GLN A 147 -0.07 -15.58 15.87
C GLN A 147 0.23 -17.07 15.77
N GLY A 148 0.94 -17.51 14.73
CA GLY A 148 1.27 -18.92 14.52
C GLY A 148 0.13 -19.76 13.97
N PHE A 149 -0.98 -19.17 13.56
CA PHE A 149 -2.03 -19.88 12.84
C PHE A 149 -1.60 -20.12 11.40
N ILE A 150 -1.84 -21.32 10.92
CA ILE A 150 -1.59 -21.63 9.51
C ILE A 150 -2.74 -21.10 8.70
N ALA A 151 -2.39 -20.22 7.85
CA ALA A 151 -3.34 -19.71 6.89
C ALA A 151 -3.49 -20.68 5.72
#